data_90130c7dcb7802fa8e3153032693edd0
#
_entry.id   90130c7dcb7802fa8e3153032693edd0
#
_cell.length_a   1.000
_cell.length_b   1.000
_cell.length_c   1.000
_cell.angle_alpha   90.00
_cell.angle_beta   90.00
_cell.angle_gamma   90.00
#
_symmetry.space_group_name_H-M   'P 1'
#
loop_
_entity.id
_entity.type
_entity.pdbx_description
1 polymer ?
#
loop_
_entity_poly.entity_id
_entity_poly.type
_entity_poly.pdbx_seq_one_letter_code
_entity_poly.pdbx_strand_id
1 'polypeptide(L)'
;DMIEKCREQKRAEEIEVRIISGQGQICWVKFWCSIYYYKDAVPYYLLICKNTNDRKELEDELLLLNEQYSMLEEVTDDVPFEYDVKGKRFRIPHKYHINGRLQKDDQDYMEIEKWLAFIHKDEQTLYREVIQNASEREMSGSFDYRMNTALGGGIPQYCWYRTVYRSIRGTNGKILKII
;
A
#
# COMPACT_ATOMS: atom_id res chain seq x y z
N ASP A 1 35.02 7.28 3.51
CA ASP A 1 35.19 6.75 2.17
C ASP A 1 34.77 5.28 2.13
N MET A 2 33.96 4.89 1.12
CA MET A 2 33.44 3.52 0.96
C MET A 2 34.58 2.49 0.78
N ILE A 3 35.60 2.84 0.02
CA ILE A 3 36.75 1.95 -0.23
C ILE A 3 37.54 1.71 1.05
N GLU A 4 37.75 2.73 1.87
CA GLU A 4 38.40 2.58 3.18
C GLU A 4 37.59 1.68 4.11
N LYS A 5 36.28 1.90 4.21
CA LYS A 5 35.40 1.03 4.99
C LYS A 5 35.43 -0.42 4.51
N CYS A 6 35.38 -0.64 3.20
CA CYS A 6 35.50 -1.98 2.60
C CYS A 6 36.82 -2.66 2.99
N ARG A 7 37.92 -1.88 3.02
CA ARG A 7 39.26 -2.37 3.41
C ARG A 7 39.34 -2.70 4.91
N GLU A 8 38.87 -1.80 5.76
CA GLU A 8 38.93 -1.94 7.22
C GLU A 8 38.04 -3.08 7.71
N GLN A 9 36.82 -3.16 7.19
CA GLN A 9 35.84 -4.14 7.64
C GLN A 9 35.94 -5.48 6.91
N LYS A 10 36.74 -5.57 5.83
CA LYS A 10 36.92 -6.76 4.98
C LYS A 10 35.59 -7.34 4.48
N ARG A 11 34.61 -6.49 4.25
CA ARG A 11 33.30 -6.88 3.72
C ARG A 11 32.91 -5.97 2.57
N ALA A 12 31.92 -6.43 1.79
CA ALA A 12 31.34 -5.63 0.73
C ALA A 12 30.59 -4.42 1.35
N GLU A 13 30.80 -3.26 0.76
CA GLU A 13 30.12 -2.02 1.13
C GLU A 13 29.32 -1.48 -0.04
N GLU A 14 28.23 -0.79 0.27
CA GLU A 14 27.41 -0.12 -0.74
C GLU A 14 27.13 1.32 -0.38
N ILE A 15 26.99 2.15 -1.41
CA ILE A 15 26.59 3.56 -1.28
C ILE A 15 25.75 3.98 -2.48
N GLU A 16 24.73 4.78 -2.25
CA GLU A 16 23.96 5.44 -3.28
C GLU A 16 24.21 6.94 -3.23
N VAL A 17 24.63 7.52 -4.34
CA VAL A 17 25.06 8.94 -4.41
C VAL A 17 24.57 9.56 -5.72
N ARG A 18 24.49 10.89 -5.74
CA ARG A 18 24.31 11.68 -6.95
C ARG A 18 25.66 11.96 -7.59
N ILE A 19 25.76 11.71 -8.87
CA ILE A 19 26.93 12.06 -9.67
C ILE A 19 26.50 12.96 -10.82
N ILE A 20 27.46 13.72 -11.35
CA ILE A 20 27.28 14.50 -12.59
C ILE A 20 27.82 13.65 -13.73
N SER A 21 26.97 13.36 -14.72
CA SER A 21 27.38 12.64 -15.94
C SER A 21 28.30 13.48 -16.80
N GLY A 22 28.97 12.87 -17.78
CA GLY A 22 29.78 13.59 -18.76
C GLY A 22 29.01 14.60 -19.62
N GLN A 23 27.68 14.56 -19.59
CA GLN A 23 26.78 15.52 -20.25
C GLN A 23 26.26 16.61 -19.30
N GLY A 24 26.75 16.66 -18.05
CA GLY A 24 26.34 17.62 -17.05
C GLY A 24 25.02 17.31 -16.34
N GLN A 25 24.43 16.13 -16.57
CA GLN A 25 23.19 15.70 -15.91
C GLN A 25 23.48 15.07 -14.54
N ILE A 26 22.62 15.32 -13.56
CA ILE A 26 22.67 14.66 -12.27
C ILE A 26 22.02 13.27 -12.40
N CYS A 27 22.77 12.25 -11.99
CA CYS A 27 22.31 10.87 -12.00
C CYS A 27 22.45 10.25 -10.61
N TRP A 28 21.47 9.47 -10.20
CA TRP A 28 21.59 8.62 -9.03
C TRP A 28 22.30 7.33 -9.43
N VAL A 29 23.35 7.00 -8.70
CA VAL A 29 24.13 5.79 -8.94
C VAL A 29 24.39 5.06 -7.64
N LYS A 30 24.11 3.78 -7.65
CA LYS A 30 24.46 2.87 -6.56
C LYS A 30 25.77 2.17 -6.90
N PHE A 31 26.73 2.27 -5.98
CA PHE A 31 28.02 1.60 -6.05
C PHE A 31 28.07 0.45 -5.04
N TRP A 32 28.64 -0.64 -5.48
CA TRP A 32 29.07 -1.74 -4.62
C TRP A 32 30.56 -1.88 -4.73
N CYS A 33 31.23 -2.00 -3.59
CA CYS A 33 32.66 -2.25 -3.50
C CYS A 33 32.91 -3.57 -2.78
N SER A 34 33.71 -4.44 -3.36
CA SER A 34 34.20 -5.66 -2.72
C SER A 34 35.72 -5.73 -2.84
N ILE A 35 36.38 -6.30 -1.81
CA ILE A 35 37.82 -6.48 -1.79
C ILE A 35 38.16 -7.95 -1.96
N TYR A 36 39.14 -8.22 -2.79
CA TYR A 36 39.70 -9.55 -3.03
C TYR A 36 41.18 -9.53 -2.87
N TYR A 37 41.78 -10.61 -2.35
CA TYR A 37 43.21 -10.80 -2.22
C TYR A 37 43.65 -11.92 -3.14
N TYR A 38 44.66 -11.65 -3.97
CA TYR A 38 45.26 -12.65 -4.84
C TYR A 38 46.72 -12.93 -4.37
N LYS A 39 47.23 -14.07 -4.65
CA LYS A 39 48.50 -14.78 -4.28
C LYS A 39 49.55 -14.01 -3.43
N ASP A 40 49.68 -12.69 -3.52
CA ASP A 40 50.73 -11.89 -2.86
C ASP A 40 50.18 -10.87 -1.86
N ALA A 41 49.00 -11.12 -1.31
CA ALA A 41 48.31 -10.21 -0.37
C ALA A 41 48.02 -8.78 -0.93
N VAL A 42 48.14 -8.59 -2.25
CA VAL A 42 47.74 -7.32 -2.89
C VAL A 42 46.23 -7.26 -2.99
N PRO A 43 45.59 -6.20 -2.43
CA PRO A 43 44.15 -6.06 -2.51
C PRO A 43 43.70 -5.62 -3.91
N TYR A 44 42.69 -6.31 -4.46
CA TYR A 44 41.93 -5.89 -5.63
C TYR A 44 40.56 -5.45 -5.22
N TYR A 45 40.10 -4.33 -5.78
CA TYR A 45 38.77 -3.81 -5.55
C TYR A 45 37.90 -4.05 -6.77
N LEU A 46 36.76 -4.72 -6.57
CA LEU A 46 35.71 -4.81 -7.57
C LEU A 46 34.68 -3.75 -7.26
N LEU A 47 34.55 -2.78 -8.16
CA LEU A 47 33.47 -1.79 -8.11
C LEU A 47 32.41 -2.15 -9.17
N ILE A 48 31.16 -2.23 -8.73
CA ILE A 48 30.01 -2.34 -9.60
C ILE A 48 29.21 -1.06 -9.40
N CYS A 49 28.78 -0.43 -10.50
CA CYS A 49 27.90 0.72 -10.45
C CYS A 49 26.61 0.45 -11.24
N LYS A 50 25.51 0.95 -10.72
CA LYS A 50 24.20 0.85 -11.37
C LYS A 50 23.50 2.19 -11.32
N ASN A 51 23.03 2.66 -12.48
CA ASN A 51 22.13 3.80 -12.54
C ASN A 51 20.80 3.42 -11.88
N THR A 52 20.31 4.27 -10.98
CA THR A 52 19.07 4.07 -10.22
C THR A 52 18.06 5.22 -10.43
N ASN A 53 18.24 6.05 -11.48
CA ASN A 53 17.33 7.16 -11.78
C ASN A 53 15.89 6.69 -11.92
N ASP A 54 15.64 5.69 -12.78
CA ASP A 54 14.28 5.20 -13.04
C ASP A 54 13.58 4.78 -11.73
N ARG A 55 14.34 4.16 -10.81
CA ARG A 55 13.80 3.79 -9.51
C ARG A 55 13.48 5.01 -8.65
N LYS A 56 14.35 6.02 -8.66
CA LYS A 56 14.15 7.27 -7.91
C LYS A 56 12.96 8.07 -8.45
N GLU A 57 12.83 8.16 -9.75
CA GLU A 57 11.70 8.81 -10.40
C GLU A 57 10.38 8.15 -10.04
N LEU A 58 10.34 6.80 -10.03
CA LEU A 58 9.16 6.05 -9.59
C LEU A 58 8.87 6.23 -8.09
N GLU A 59 9.89 6.29 -7.24
CA GLU A 59 9.73 6.56 -5.80
C GLU A 59 9.12 7.95 -5.57
N ASP A 60 9.61 8.97 -6.30
CA ASP A 60 9.13 10.35 -6.22
C ASP A 60 7.70 10.48 -6.77
N GLU A 61 7.38 9.79 -7.88
CA GLU A 61 6.02 9.76 -8.44
C GLU A 61 5.02 9.10 -7.48
N LEU A 62 5.42 7.98 -6.86
CA LEU A 62 4.60 7.32 -5.84
C LEU A 62 4.38 8.22 -4.61
N LEU A 63 5.41 8.94 -4.18
CA LEU A 63 5.29 9.89 -3.07
C LEU A 63 4.28 10.99 -3.41
N LEU A 64 4.41 11.61 -4.59
CA LEU A 64 3.52 12.66 -5.05
C LEU A 64 2.07 12.17 -5.15
N LEU A 65 1.87 10.98 -5.71
CA LEU A 65 0.54 10.37 -5.83
C LEU A 65 -0.09 10.11 -4.45
N ASN A 66 0.71 9.64 -3.51
CA ASN A 66 0.25 9.40 -2.14
C ASN A 66 -0.15 10.69 -1.42
N GLU A 67 0.62 11.77 -1.60
CA GLU A 67 0.29 13.10 -1.06
C GLU A 67 -1.02 13.64 -1.66
N GLN A 68 -1.18 13.52 -2.99
CA GLN A 68 -2.42 13.92 -3.67
C GLN A 68 -3.63 13.12 -3.15
N TYR A 69 -3.46 11.81 -2.95
CA TYR A 69 -4.50 10.97 -2.38
C TYR A 69 -4.87 11.40 -0.96
N SER A 70 -3.87 11.67 -0.11
CA SER A 70 -4.10 12.14 1.26
C SER A 70 -4.85 13.48 1.31
N MET A 71 -4.53 14.41 0.40
CA MET A 71 -5.24 15.69 0.29
C MET A 71 -6.71 15.49 -0.11
N LEU A 72 -6.98 14.60 -1.06
CA LEU A 72 -8.37 14.29 -1.45
C LEU A 72 -9.16 13.70 -0.29
N GLU A 73 -8.55 12.81 0.48
CA GLU A 73 -9.17 12.24 1.67
C GLU A 73 -9.49 13.28 2.77
N GLU A 74 -8.75 14.38 2.85
CA GLU A 74 -9.01 15.45 3.83
C GLU A 74 -10.18 16.35 3.43
N VAL A 75 -10.46 16.45 2.13
CA VAL A 75 -11.48 17.34 1.57
C VAL A 75 -12.85 16.67 1.43
N THR A 76 -12.87 15.34 1.33
CA THR A 76 -14.12 14.58 1.18
C THR A 76 -14.57 14.02 2.52
N ASP A 77 -15.88 14.01 2.75
CA ASP A 77 -16.49 13.29 3.87
C ASP A 77 -16.64 11.78 3.58
N ASP A 78 -16.07 11.33 2.47
CA ASP A 78 -16.14 9.94 2.04
C ASP A 78 -15.19 9.06 2.87
N VAL A 79 -15.63 7.85 3.16
CA VAL A 79 -14.85 6.85 3.90
C VAL A 79 -14.23 5.87 2.89
N PRO A 80 -12.94 6.00 2.57
CA PRO A 80 -12.29 5.05 1.68
C PRO A 80 -12.22 3.67 2.33
N PHE A 81 -12.37 2.65 1.52
CA PHE A 81 -12.20 1.27 1.94
C PHE A 81 -11.45 0.45 0.89
N GLU A 82 -10.81 -0.59 1.35
CA GLU A 82 -10.27 -1.65 0.50
C GLU A 82 -10.80 -2.99 0.95
N TYR A 83 -11.20 -3.84 0.00
CA TYR A 83 -11.45 -5.25 0.27
C TYR A 83 -10.36 -6.11 -0.36
N ASP A 84 -9.56 -6.77 0.47
CA ASP A 84 -8.56 -7.75 0.04
C ASP A 84 -9.27 -9.06 -0.32
N VAL A 85 -9.34 -9.36 -1.62
CA VAL A 85 -10.04 -10.55 -2.13
C VAL A 85 -9.39 -11.84 -1.65
N LYS A 86 -8.07 -11.89 -1.54
CA LYS A 86 -7.34 -13.07 -1.07
C LYS A 86 -7.53 -13.31 0.43
N GLY A 87 -7.42 -12.26 1.21
CA GLY A 87 -7.57 -12.30 2.67
C GLY A 87 -9.01 -12.27 3.15
N LYS A 88 -10.00 -12.00 2.25
CA LYS A 88 -11.43 -11.85 2.56
C LYS A 88 -11.71 -10.86 3.69
N ARG A 89 -11.04 -9.73 3.66
CA ARG A 89 -11.10 -8.74 4.74
C ARG A 89 -11.15 -7.33 4.20
N PHE A 90 -11.87 -6.48 4.91
CA PHE A 90 -11.91 -5.04 4.67
C PHE A 90 -10.76 -4.34 5.37
N ARG A 91 -10.25 -3.30 4.75
CA ARG A 91 -9.39 -2.29 5.35
C ARG A 91 -10.10 -0.94 5.28
N ILE A 92 -10.22 -0.30 6.43
CA ILE A 92 -10.72 1.08 6.54
C ILE A 92 -9.65 1.84 7.32
N PRO A 93 -9.13 2.96 6.79
CA PRO A 93 -8.11 3.74 7.49
C PRO A 93 -8.56 4.16 8.89
N HIS A 94 -7.66 4.13 9.85
CA HIS A 94 -7.94 4.33 11.28
C HIS A 94 -8.72 5.62 11.60
N LYS A 95 -8.45 6.70 10.86
CA LYS A 95 -9.15 8.00 11.01
C LYS A 95 -10.66 7.93 10.75
N TYR A 96 -11.13 6.92 10.02
CA TYR A 96 -12.53 6.70 9.68
C TYR A 96 -13.21 5.62 10.53
N HIS A 97 -12.56 5.17 11.58
CA HIS A 97 -13.17 4.18 12.48
C HIS A 97 -14.46 4.72 13.04
N ILE A 98 -15.56 4.25 12.46
CA ILE A 98 -16.90 4.67 12.82
C ILE A 98 -17.10 4.37 14.30
N ASN A 99 -17.17 5.46 15.07
CA ASN A 99 -17.54 5.46 16.49
C ASN A 99 -16.61 4.69 17.45
N GLY A 100 -15.31 4.60 17.20
CA GLY A 100 -14.34 3.97 18.12
C GLY A 100 -14.58 2.47 18.34
N ARG A 101 -15.37 1.81 17.50
CA ARG A 101 -15.74 0.39 17.64
C ARG A 101 -14.73 -0.59 17.09
N LEU A 102 -13.83 -0.15 16.23
CA LEU A 102 -12.71 -0.98 15.86
C LEU A 102 -11.72 -0.91 17.04
N GLN A 103 -11.64 -2.00 17.78
CA GLN A 103 -10.73 -2.11 18.91
C GLN A 103 -9.31 -1.78 18.51
N LYS A 104 -8.51 -1.31 19.48
CA LYS A 104 -7.08 -0.97 19.42
C LYS A 104 -6.14 -2.11 18.99
N ASP A 105 -6.61 -3.09 18.23
CA ASP A 105 -5.71 -4.00 17.55
C ASP A 105 -5.10 -3.27 16.34
N ASP A 106 -3.80 -3.22 16.26
CA ASP A 106 -2.94 -2.56 15.26
C ASP A 106 -3.20 -2.99 13.79
N GLN A 107 -4.37 -3.54 13.49
CA GLN A 107 -4.74 -4.00 12.17
C GLN A 107 -6.00 -3.28 11.69
N ASP A 108 -5.80 -2.36 10.75
CA ASP A 108 -6.88 -1.71 9.96
C ASP A 108 -7.79 -2.70 9.21
N TYR A 109 -7.71 -3.99 9.51
CA TYR A 109 -8.39 -5.06 8.79
C TYR A 109 -9.52 -5.68 9.60
N MET A 110 -10.68 -5.83 8.94
CA MET A 110 -11.87 -6.45 9.50
C MET A 110 -12.38 -7.57 8.58
N GLU A 111 -12.69 -8.73 9.12
CA GLU A 111 -13.34 -9.80 8.38
C GLU A 111 -14.72 -9.38 7.85
N ILE A 112 -15.12 -9.87 6.67
CA ILE A 112 -16.39 -9.53 6.04
C ILE A 112 -17.58 -9.79 6.95
N GLU A 113 -17.57 -10.86 7.73
CA GLU A 113 -18.67 -11.20 8.63
C GLU A 113 -18.86 -10.17 9.76
N LYS A 114 -17.76 -9.65 10.28
CA LYS A 114 -17.78 -8.57 11.26
C LYS A 114 -18.29 -7.26 10.65
N TRP A 115 -17.89 -6.98 9.40
CA TRP A 115 -18.37 -5.82 8.67
C TRP A 115 -19.88 -5.91 8.43
N LEU A 116 -20.37 -7.05 7.94
CA LEU A 116 -21.79 -7.28 7.68
C LEU A 116 -22.66 -7.14 8.93
N ALA A 117 -22.13 -7.38 10.13
CA ALA A 117 -22.87 -7.20 11.38
C ALA A 117 -23.29 -5.72 11.63
N PHE A 118 -22.62 -4.74 11.00
CA PHE A 118 -23.02 -3.35 11.06
C PHE A 118 -24.12 -2.99 10.03
N ILE A 119 -24.33 -3.83 9.03
CA ILE A 119 -25.28 -3.61 7.95
C ILE A 119 -26.66 -4.13 8.35
N HIS A 120 -27.71 -3.39 7.99
CA HIS A 120 -29.08 -3.82 8.26
C HIS A 120 -29.37 -5.16 7.56
N LYS A 121 -30.11 -6.00 8.22
CA LYS A 121 -30.34 -7.40 7.81
C LYS A 121 -30.85 -7.55 6.36
N ASP A 122 -31.72 -6.64 5.93
CA ASP A 122 -32.31 -6.69 4.57
C ASP A 122 -31.25 -6.46 3.49
N GLU A 123 -30.18 -5.71 3.75
CA GLU A 123 -29.14 -5.37 2.79
C GLU A 123 -27.90 -6.28 2.87
N GLN A 124 -27.76 -7.11 3.91
CA GLN A 124 -26.58 -8.00 4.08
C GLN A 124 -26.38 -8.95 2.90
N THR A 125 -27.48 -9.51 2.38
CA THR A 125 -27.42 -10.43 1.23
C THR A 125 -26.92 -9.70 -0.02
N LEU A 126 -27.52 -8.55 -0.33
CA LEU A 126 -27.11 -7.72 -1.46
C LEU A 126 -25.62 -7.33 -1.35
N TYR A 127 -25.20 -6.88 -0.17
CA TYR A 127 -23.82 -6.47 0.08
C TYR A 127 -22.84 -7.63 -0.17
N ARG A 128 -23.16 -8.83 0.34
CA ARG A 128 -22.37 -10.03 0.14
C ARG A 128 -22.27 -10.43 -1.34
N GLU A 129 -23.39 -10.41 -2.05
CA GLU A 129 -23.44 -10.74 -3.48
C GLU A 129 -22.62 -9.76 -4.33
N VAL A 130 -22.69 -8.46 -4.03
CA VAL A 130 -21.89 -7.46 -4.73
C VAL A 130 -20.40 -7.69 -4.53
N ILE A 131 -19.96 -7.89 -3.28
CA ILE A 131 -18.55 -8.15 -2.97
C ILE A 131 -18.08 -9.46 -3.62
N GLN A 132 -18.89 -10.51 -3.59
CA GLN A 132 -18.55 -11.77 -4.23
C GLN A 132 -18.40 -11.62 -5.73
N ASN A 133 -19.38 -11.04 -6.41
CA ASN A 133 -19.34 -10.80 -7.85
C ASN A 133 -18.15 -9.93 -8.26
N ALA A 134 -17.89 -8.85 -7.52
CA ALA A 134 -16.76 -7.96 -7.77
C ALA A 134 -15.41 -8.61 -7.48
N SER A 135 -15.36 -9.68 -6.67
CA SER A 135 -14.16 -10.48 -6.42
C SER A 135 -13.85 -11.47 -7.55
N GLU A 136 -14.85 -11.88 -8.30
CA GLU A 136 -14.74 -12.90 -9.37
C GLU A 136 -14.48 -12.27 -10.75
N ARG A 137 -15.04 -11.09 -10.99
CA ARG A 137 -14.93 -10.37 -12.27
C ARG A 137 -14.71 -8.88 -12.06
N GLU A 138 -14.14 -8.25 -13.07
CA GLU A 138 -13.94 -6.81 -13.08
C GLU A 138 -15.28 -6.09 -13.17
N MET A 139 -15.60 -5.32 -12.15
CA MET A 139 -16.85 -4.58 -12.00
C MET A 139 -16.60 -3.22 -11.37
N SER A 140 -17.49 -2.29 -11.68
CA SER A 140 -17.65 -1.04 -10.94
C SER A 140 -19.14 -0.73 -10.80
N GLY A 141 -19.49 -0.05 -9.73
CA GLY A 141 -20.90 0.29 -9.49
C GLY A 141 -21.07 1.06 -8.19
N SER A 142 -22.33 1.24 -7.84
CA SER A 142 -22.71 1.81 -6.54
C SER A 142 -24.00 1.17 -6.05
N PHE A 143 -24.17 1.13 -4.74
CA PHE A 143 -25.40 0.70 -4.10
C PHE A 143 -25.59 1.38 -2.74
N ASP A 144 -26.83 1.48 -2.32
CA ASP A 144 -27.21 2.07 -1.05
C ASP A 144 -27.52 0.97 -0.02
N TYR A 145 -27.14 1.20 1.21
CA TYR A 145 -27.42 0.30 2.33
C TYR A 145 -27.53 1.07 3.63
N ARG A 146 -28.18 0.46 4.62
CA ARG A 146 -28.31 1.01 5.96
C ARG A 146 -27.22 0.42 6.86
N MET A 147 -26.48 1.29 7.53
CA MET A 147 -25.46 0.89 8.50
C MET A 147 -25.83 1.39 9.89
N ASN A 148 -25.64 0.53 10.89
CA ASN A 148 -25.86 0.86 12.28
C ASN A 148 -24.75 1.77 12.81
N THR A 149 -25.12 2.97 13.19
CA THR A 149 -24.22 4.00 13.74
C THR A 149 -24.30 4.12 15.26
N ALA A 150 -25.14 3.34 15.94
CA ALA A 150 -25.26 3.40 17.39
C ALA A 150 -23.94 3.05 18.10
N LEU A 151 -23.55 3.81 19.10
CA LEU A 151 -22.36 3.57 19.93
C LEU A 151 -22.69 2.55 21.05
N GLY A 152 -21.73 1.65 21.33
CA GLY A 152 -21.68 0.93 22.61
C GLY A 152 -22.77 -0.10 22.90
N GLY A 153 -23.45 -0.70 21.90
CA GLY A 153 -24.41 -1.79 22.13
C GLY A 153 -25.82 -1.32 22.50
N GLY A 154 -26.12 -0.04 22.31
CA GLY A 154 -27.46 0.51 22.45
C GLY A 154 -28.45 0.05 21.37
N ILE A 155 -29.66 0.63 21.35
CA ILE A 155 -30.65 0.39 20.31
C ILE A 155 -30.03 0.77 18.95
N PRO A 156 -30.10 -0.13 17.93
CA PRO A 156 -29.53 0.15 16.61
C PRO A 156 -30.10 1.44 16.00
N GLN A 157 -29.22 2.30 15.56
CA GLN A 157 -29.55 3.51 14.81
C GLN A 157 -29.00 3.35 13.40
N TYR A 158 -29.86 3.31 12.41
CA TYR A 158 -29.47 3.07 11.02
C TYR A 158 -29.44 4.39 10.24
N CYS A 159 -28.32 4.63 9.55
CA CYS A 159 -28.15 5.68 8.57
C CYS A 159 -27.93 5.09 7.19
N TRP A 160 -28.41 5.80 6.17
CA TRP A 160 -28.17 5.42 4.77
C TRP A 160 -26.76 5.79 4.36
N TYR A 161 -26.07 4.85 3.72
CA TYR A 161 -24.78 5.01 3.10
C TYR A 161 -24.85 4.60 1.64
N ARG A 162 -24.07 5.27 0.81
CA ARG A 162 -23.81 4.87 -0.57
C ARG A 162 -22.39 4.40 -0.69
N THR A 163 -22.20 3.17 -1.16
CA THR A 163 -20.87 2.68 -1.55
C THR A 163 -20.72 2.81 -3.07
N VAL A 164 -19.61 3.39 -3.50
CA VAL A 164 -19.12 3.34 -4.88
C VAL A 164 -17.92 2.43 -4.87
N TYR A 165 -17.83 1.50 -5.81
CA TYR A 165 -16.78 0.50 -5.81
C TYR A 165 -16.23 0.20 -7.20
N ARG A 166 -14.99 -0.27 -7.25
CA ARG A 166 -14.33 -0.79 -8.43
C ARG A 166 -13.41 -1.96 -8.08
N SER A 167 -13.47 -3.02 -8.91
CA SER A 167 -12.53 -4.14 -8.83
C SER A 167 -11.19 -3.79 -9.47
N ILE A 168 -10.10 -4.11 -8.81
CA ILE A 168 -8.74 -3.92 -9.31
C ILE A 168 -8.14 -5.27 -9.68
N ARG A 169 -7.77 -5.42 -10.96
CA ARG A 169 -7.16 -6.63 -11.50
C ARG A 169 -5.64 -6.57 -11.36
N GLY A 170 -5.04 -7.65 -10.93
CA GLY A 170 -3.60 -7.81 -10.89
C GLY A 170 -3.00 -8.25 -12.22
N THR A 171 -1.69 -8.23 -12.30
CA THR A 171 -0.90 -8.66 -13.48
C THR A 171 -1.12 -10.13 -13.84
N ASN A 172 -1.54 -10.96 -12.89
CA ASN A 172 -1.88 -12.36 -13.08
C ASN A 172 -3.32 -12.59 -13.61
N GLY A 173 -4.03 -11.51 -13.95
CA GLY A 173 -5.40 -11.56 -14.45
C GLY A 173 -6.49 -11.80 -13.41
N LYS A 174 -6.15 -11.98 -12.13
CA LYS A 174 -7.13 -12.16 -11.04
C LYS A 174 -7.45 -10.82 -10.39
N ILE A 175 -8.65 -10.71 -9.81
CA ILE A 175 -9.01 -9.56 -9.00
C ILE A 175 -8.20 -9.63 -7.70
N LEU A 176 -7.52 -8.54 -7.38
CA LEU A 176 -6.71 -8.40 -6.17
C LEU A 176 -7.48 -7.73 -5.04
N LYS A 177 -8.16 -6.63 -5.39
CA LYS A 177 -8.84 -5.75 -4.45
C LYS A 177 -10.14 -5.20 -5.03
N ILE A 178 -11.02 -4.76 -4.15
CA ILE A 178 -12.14 -3.86 -4.45
C ILE A 178 -11.90 -2.59 -3.64
N ILE A 179 -11.99 -1.45 -4.29
CA ILE A 179 -11.83 -0.13 -3.67
C ILE A 179 -13.06 0.71 -3.91
#